data_1a3de9a368ee4340c2c4f6e08be0b0ae
#
_entry.id   1a3de9a368ee4340c2c4f6e08be0b0ae
#
_cell.length_a   1.000
_cell.length_b   1.000
_cell.length_c   1.000
_cell.angle_alpha   90.00
_cell.angle_beta   90.00
_cell.angle_gamma   90.00
#
_symmetry.space_group_name_H-M   'P 1'
#
loop_
_entity.id
_entity.type
_entity.pdbx_description
1 polymer ?
#
loop_
_entity_poly.entity_id
_entity_poly.type
_entity_poly.pdbx_seq_one_letter_code
_entity_poly.pdbx_strand_id
1 'polypeptide(L)'
;GEVAIGFGLRHQAVADKKAGLPVDYIDPAEGNFSLTESVAVLDKGSKRDKTAMEMAQCIIENGREKPQETYPNALYKDEITDPENASANPEVFNQKPTVELLEKHQKLSEECKK
;
A
#
# COMPACT_ATOMS: atom_id res chain seq x y z
N GLY A 1 21.05 13.43 -3.95
CA GLY A 1 21.27 14.65 -3.22
C GLY A 1 20.44 15.86 -3.61
N GLU A 2 19.30 15.69 -4.29
CA GLU A 2 18.45 16.85 -4.68
C GLU A 2 17.52 17.30 -3.54
N VAL A 3 17.12 16.37 -2.66
CA VAL A 3 16.27 16.69 -1.52
C VAL A 3 16.82 16.06 -0.24
N ALA A 4 16.66 16.75 0.88
CA ALA A 4 17.09 16.27 2.19
C ALA A 4 16.02 15.39 2.87
N ILE A 5 14.75 15.68 2.64
CA ILE A 5 13.60 14.97 3.22
C ILE A 5 12.57 14.74 2.13
N GLY A 6 12.02 13.54 2.07
CA GLY A 6 10.94 13.16 1.16
C GLY A 6 9.88 12.33 1.87
N PHE A 7 8.66 12.36 1.36
CA PHE A 7 7.59 11.46 1.76
C PHE A 7 7.54 10.28 0.77
N GLY A 8 7.45 9.07 1.28
CA GLY A 8 7.43 7.86 0.45
C GLY A 8 6.83 6.67 1.18
N LEU A 9 6.86 5.54 0.53
CA LEU A 9 6.43 4.27 1.14
C LEU A 9 7.60 3.67 1.92
N ARG A 10 7.33 3.19 3.13
CA ARG A 10 8.36 2.63 4.02
C ARG A 10 9.19 1.54 3.35
N HIS A 11 8.56 0.59 2.66
CA HIS A 11 9.28 -0.51 2.01
C HIS A 11 10.30 -0.05 0.96
N GLN A 12 10.08 1.09 0.31
CA GLN A 12 11.03 1.67 -0.64
C GLN A 12 12.29 2.14 0.10
N ALA A 13 12.11 2.88 1.20
CA ALA A 13 13.24 3.33 2.01
C ALA A 13 14.01 2.16 2.66
N VAL A 14 13.31 1.12 3.11
CA VAL A 14 13.92 -0.13 3.61
C VAL A 14 14.75 -0.80 2.53
N ALA A 15 14.22 -0.94 1.32
CA ALA A 15 14.93 -1.55 0.19
C ALA A 15 16.17 -0.75 -0.21
N ASP A 16 16.05 0.57 -0.31
CA ASP A 16 17.14 1.46 -0.67
C ASP A 16 18.25 1.45 0.40
N LYS A 17 17.89 1.44 1.68
CA LYS A 17 18.83 1.30 2.79
C LYS A 17 19.58 -0.04 2.74
N LYS A 18 18.86 -1.14 2.49
CA LYS A 18 19.46 -2.48 2.31
C LYS A 18 20.38 -2.55 1.09
N ALA A 19 20.09 -1.78 0.05
CA ALA A 19 20.94 -1.64 -1.14
C ALA A 19 22.20 -0.76 -0.89
N GLY A 20 22.34 -0.18 0.29
CA GLY A 20 23.49 0.65 0.67
C GLY A 20 23.43 2.09 0.21
N LEU A 21 22.25 2.55 -0.20
CA LEU A 21 22.03 3.97 -0.52
C LEU A 21 22.06 4.81 0.77
N PRO A 22 22.52 6.08 0.71
CA PRO A 22 22.63 6.95 1.87
C PRO A 22 21.26 7.54 2.25
N VAL A 23 20.32 6.69 2.57
CA VAL A 23 18.96 7.02 3.00
C VAL A 23 18.66 6.37 4.33
N ASP A 24 17.78 7.02 5.08
CA ASP A 24 17.17 6.49 6.29
C ASP A 24 15.69 6.84 6.32
N TYR A 25 14.94 6.28 7.25
CA TYR A 25 13.50 6.53 7.38
C TYR A 25 13.13 6.77 8.84
N ILE A 26 12.10 7.57 9.03
CA ILE A 26 11.54 7.88 10.33
C ILE A 26 10.04 7.64 10.26
N ASP A 27 9.52 6.88 11.21
CA ASP A 27 8.08 6.78 11.39
C ASP A 27 7.59 8.01 12.17
N PRO A 28 6.57 8.72 11.67
CA PRO A 28 6.00 9.84 12.41
C PRO A 28 5.41 9.38 13.76
N ALA A 29 5.53 10.23 14.78
CA ALA A 29 4.94 9.95 16.09
C ALA A 29 3.41 9.88 16.04
N GLU A 30 2.82 10.59 15.09
CA GLU A 30 1.39 10.62 14.79
C GLU A 30 0.87 9.31 14.20
N GLY A 31 1.76 8.45 13.73
CA GLY A 31 1.44 7.15 13.16
C GLY A 31 1.49 7.12 11.62
N ASN A 32 1.43 5.92 11.09
CA ASN A 32 1.42 5.63 9.66
C ASN A 32 0.20 4.78 9.30
N PHE A 33 -0.48 5.15 8.23
CA PHE A 33 -1.53 4.33 7.65
C PHE A 33 -0.95 3.24 6.74
N SER A 34 -1.46 2.02 6.90
CA SER A 34 -1.21 0.94 5.96
C SER A 34 -2.15 1.07 4.77
N LEU A 35 -1.59 0.97 3.56
CA LEU A 35 -2.35 0.90 2.32
C LEU A 35 -2.56 -0.57 1.96
N THR A 36 -3.79 -0.93 1.65
CA THR A 36 -4.12 -2.27 1.15
C THR A 36 -4.24 -2.23 -0.35
N GLU A 37 -3.48 -3.05 -1.03
CA GLU A 37 -3.62 -3.25 -2.47
C GLU A 37 -4.70 -4.28 -2.75
N SER A 38 -5.43 -4.09 -3.83
CA SER A 38 -6.53 -4.96 -4.23
C SER A 38 -6.57 -5.13 -5.73
N VAL A 39 -6.99 -6.28 -6.18
CA VAL A 39 -7.32 -6.53 -7.57
C VAL A 39 -8.82 -6.49 -7.76
N ALA A 40 -9.29 -5.81 -8.79
CA ALA A 40 -10.71 -5.73 -9.12
C ALA A 40 -10.93 -5.95 -10.62
N VAL A 41 -12.00 -6.62 -10.96
CA VAL A 41 -12.46 -6.79 -12.34
C VAL A 41 -13.66 -5.88 -12.56
N LEU A 42 -13.55 -5.02 -13.56
CA LEU A 42 -14.62 -4.13 -13.97
C LEU A 42 -15.53 -4.86 -14.98
N ASP A 43 -16.82 -4.95 -14.66
CA ASP A 43 -17.83 -5.42 -15.61
C ASP A 43 -18.01 -4.36 -16.72
N LYS A 44 -17.64 -4.72 -17.93
CA LYS A 44 -17.83 -3.91 -19.12
C LYS A 44 -18.82 -4.54 -20.11
N GLY A 45 -19.57 -5.55 -19.64
CA GLY A 45 -20.57 -6.24 -20.45
C GLY A 45 -19.98 -6.97 -21.65
N SER A 46 -18.75 -7.42 -21.59
CA SER A 46 -18.04 -8.03 -22.69
C SER A 46 -17.63 -9.50 -22.41
N LYS A 47 -17.41 -10.26 -23.48
CA LYS A 47 -16.87 -11.63 -23.38
C LYS A 47 -15.47 -11.69 -22.75
N ARG A 48 -14.80 -10.54 -22.57
CA ARG A 48 -13.48 -10.44 -21.96
C ARG A 48 -13.51 -10.54 -20.44
N ASP A 49 -14.70 -10.41 -19.83
CA ASP A 49 -14.86 -10.40 -18.36
C ASP A 49 -14.41 -11.74 -17.77
N LYS A 50 -14.66 -12.85 -18.48
CA LYS A 50 -14.16 -14.17 -18.06
C LYS A 50 -12.63 -14.24 -17.98
N THR A 51 -11.94 -13.76 -19.03
CA THR A 51 -10.46 -13.72 -19.06
C THR A 51 -9.91 -12.78 -17.98
N ALA A 52 -10.58 -11.65 -17.72
CA ALA A 52 -10.19 -10.73 -16.66
C ALA A 52 -10.35 -11.36 -15.28
N MET A 53 -11.41 -12.13 -15.05
CA MET A 53 -11.59 -12.91 -13.81
C MET A 53 -10.52 -13.99 -13.63
N GLU A 54 -10.21 -14.75 -14.69
CA GLU A 54 -9.15 -15.76 -14.66
C GLU A 54 -7.78 -15.12 -14.37
N MET A 55 -7.50 -13.94 -14.93
CA MET A 55 -6.28 -13.19 -14.64
C MET A 55 -6.23 -12.70 -13.18
N ALA A 56 -7.32 -12.14 -12.67
CA ALA A 56 -7.40 -11.72 -11.28
C ALA A 56 -7.18 -12.87 -10.31
N GLN A 57 -7.79 -14.02 -10.59
CA GLN A 57 -7.60 -15.24 -9.83
C GLN A 57 -6.14 -15.72 -9.88
N CYS A 58 -5.54 -15.71 -11.06
CA CYS A 58 -4.13 -16.09 -11.23
C CYS A 58 -3.20 -15.17 -10.41
N ILE A 59 -3.47 -13.86 -10.36
CA ILE A 59 -2.71 -12.92 -9.53
C ILE A 59 -2.83 -13.27 -8.05
N ILE A 60 -4.04 -13.58 -7.57
CA ILE A 60 -4.28 -13.94 -6.17
C ILE A 60 -3.57 -15.26 -5.81
N GLU A 61 -3.65 -16.26 -6.67
CA GLU A 61 -3.12 -17.60 -6.41
C GLU A 61 -1.59 -17.68 -6.54
N ASN A 62 -1.00 -16.95 -7.48
CA ASN A 62 0.42 -17.06 -7.82
C ASN A 62 1.25 -15.80 -7.54
N GLY A 63 0.61 -14.70 -7.17
CA GLY A 63 1.29 -13.43 -6.88
C GLY A 63 1.75 -13.25 -5.43
N ARG A 64 1.66 -14.26 -4.57
CA ARG A 64 1.90 -14.16 -3.13
C ARG A 64 3.33 -13.79 -2.76
N GLU A 65 4.31 -14.36 -3.42
CA GLU A 65 5.72 -14.21 -3.03
C GLU A 65 6.21 -12.76 -3.08
N LYS A 66 5.85 -12.04 -4.14
CA LYS A 66 6.29 -10.65 -4.33
C LYS A 66 5.75 -9.67 -3.27
N PRO A 67 4.44 -9.66 -2.97
CA PRO A 67 3.93 -8.84 -1.88
C PRO A 67 4.54 -9.14 -0.52
N GLN A 68 4.85 -10.39 -0.19
CA GLN A 68 5.45 -10.77 1.09
C GLN A 68 6.79 -10.07 1.38
N GLU A 69 7.55 -9.75 0.35
CA GLU A 69 8.84 -9.06 0.48
C GLU A 69 8.68 -7.62 1.01
N THR A 70 7.54 -7.01 0.80
CA THR A 70 7.34 -5.57 1.03
C THR A 70 6.17 -5.24 1.96
N TYR A 71 5.21 -6.12 2.10
CA TYR A 71 4.03 -5.85 2.93
C TYR A 71 4.35 -5.91 4.42
N PRO A 72 3.80 -4.96 5.20
CA PRO A 72 4.01 -4.91 6.64
C PRO A 72 3.23 -5.99 7.40
N ASN A 73 2.16 -6.51 6.79
CA ASN A 73 1.25 -7.46 7.43
C ASN A 73 1.11 -8.73 6.58
N ALA A 74 1.04 -9.88 7.23
CA ALA A 74 0.72 -11.13 6.58
C ALA A 74 -0.70 -11.08 5.99
N LEU A 75 -0.85 -11.46 4.74
CA LEU A 75 -2.13 -11.58 4.05
C LEU A 75 -2.79 -12.95 4.30
N TYR A 76 -1.98 -13.97 4.58
CA TYR A 76 -2.41 -15.34 4.85
C TYR A 76 -1.77 -15.84 6.15
N LYS A 77 -2.39 -16.86 6.75
CA LYS A 77 -2.02 -17.38 8.09
C LYS A 77 -0.62 -17.99 8.18
N ASP A 78 -0.08 -18.45 7.07
CA ASP A 78 1.21 -19.13 6.96
C ASP A 78 2.35 -18.21 6.48
N GLU A 79 2.07 -16.93 6.33
CA GLU A 79 3.06 -15.95 5.87
C GLU A 79 3.84 -15.34 7.02
N ILE A 80 5.14 -15.17 6.78
CA ILE A 80 6.04 -14.43 7.66
C ILE A 80 6.43 -13.13 6.94
N THR A 81 6.18 -12.01 7.58
CA THR A 81 6.57 -10.70 7.05
C THR A 81 7.88 -10.22 7.68
N ASP A 82 8.63 -9.40 6.95
CA ASP A 82 9.81 -8.74 7.49
C ASP A 82 9.39 -7.67 8.51
N PRO A 83 9.82 -7.76 9.78
CA PRO A 83 9.50 -6.76 10.79
C PRO A 83 9.92 -5.34 10.43
N GLU A 84 10.97 -5.18 9.59
CA GLU A 84 11.41 -3.86 9.13
C GLU A 84 10.39 -3.16 8.24
N ASN A 85 9.48 -3.91 7.62
CA ASN A 85 8.39 -3.32 6.83
C ASN A 85 7.23 -2.83 7.68
N ALA A 86 7.13 -3.26 8.93
CA ALA A 86 6.06 -2.83 9.84
C ALA A 86 6.32 -1.44 10.41
N SER A 87 5.29 -0.59 10.44
CA SER A 87 5.36 0.71 11.13
C SER A 87 5.45 0.51 12.63
N ALA A 88 6.22 1.37 13.30
CA ALA A 88 6.27 1.41 14.76
C ALA A 88 4.94 1.86 15.38
N ASN A 89 4.22 2.74 14.68
CA ASN A 89 2.94 3.32 15.12
C ASN A 89 1.88 3.13 14.02
N PRO A 90 1.35 1.89 13.85
CA PRO A 90 0.38 1.64 12.81
C PRO A 90 -0.97 2.28 13.15
N GLU A 91 -1.51 3.08 12.23
CA GLU A 91 -2.84 3.65 12.31
C GLU A 91 -3.80 2.91 11.40
N VAL A 92 -5.01 2.68 11.87
CA VAL A 92 -6.07 2.04 11.12
C VAL A 92 -7.15 3.05 10.81
N PHE A 93 -7.51 3.15 9.54
CA PHE A 93 -8.66 3.98 9.13
C PHE A 93 -9.95 3.31 9.62
N ASN A 94 -10.56 3.89 10.65
CA ASN A 94 -11.68 3.30 11.39
C ASN A 94 -13.06 3.65 10.83
N GLN A 95 -13.14 4.44 9.78
CA GLN A 95 -14.40 4.83 9.15
C GLN A 95 -14.67 3.94 7.93
N LYS A 96 -15.94 3.57 7.76
CA LYS A 96 -16.35 2.85 6.56
C LYS A 96 -16.18 3.76 5.33
N PRO A 97 -15.46 3.34 4.29
CA PRO A 97 -15.34 4.13 3.07
C PRO A 97 -16.71 4.34 2.42
N THR A 98 -17.10 5.59 2.23
CA THR A 98 -18.27 6.00 1.47
C THR A 98 -17.86 7.02 0.40
N VAL A 99 -18.71 7.22 -0.60
CA VAL A 99 -18.46 8.21 -1.64
C VAL A 99 -18.35 9.61 -1.04
N GLU A 100 -19.26 9.97 -0.12
CA GLU A 100 -19.27 11.28 0.54
C GLU A 100 -18.00 11.52 1.36
N LEU A 101 -17.49 10.48 2.04
CA LEU A 101 -16.25 10.56 2.81
C LEU A 101 -15.05 10.77 1.88
N LEU A 102 -15.00 10.04 0.75
CA LEU A 102 -13.95 10.20 -0.26
C LEU A 102 -13.94 11.62 -0.83
N GLU A 103 -15.10 12.14 -1.26
CA GLU A 103 -15.25 13.50 -1.79
C GLU A 103 -14.83 14.56 -0.77
N LYS A 104 -15.21 14.38 0.50
CA LYS A 104 -14.80 15.27 1.60
C LYS A 104 -13.29 15.30 1.74
N HIS A 105 -12.63 14.14 1.79
CA HIS A 105 -11.18 14.05 1.93
C HIS A 105 -10.44 14.60 0.71
N GLN A 106 -10.95 14.36 -0.48
CA GLN A 106 -10.40 14.91 -1.71
C GLN A 106 -10.44 16.43 -1.70
N LYS A 107 -11.56 17.03 -1.32
CA LYS A 107 -11.72 18.48 -1.19
C LYS A 107 -10.74 19.07 -0.16
N LEU A 108 -10.62 18.45 1.02
CA LEU A 108 -9.67 18.88 2.04
C LEU A 108 -8.22 18.82 1.52
N SER A 109 -7.86 17.75 0.80
CA SER A 109 -6.53 17.62 0.19
C SER A 109 -6.24 18.73 -0.82
N GLU A 110 -7.22 19.14 -1.62
CA GLU A 110 -7.08 20.25 -2.57
C GLU A 110 -6.96 21.61 -1.86
N GLU A 111 -7.66 21.82 -0.76
CA GLU A 111 -7.55 23.03 0.05
C GLU A 111 -6.16 23.16 0.71
N CYS A 112 -5.55 22.06 1.11
CA CYS A 112 -4.20 22.05 1.69
C CYS A 112 -3.07 22.33 0.67
N LYS A 113 -3.35 22.23 -0.64
CA LYS A 113 -2.35 22.53 -1.69
C LYS A 113 -2.25 24.01 -2.04
N LYS A 114 -3.10 24.86 -1.50
CA LYS A 114 -3.10 26.31 -1.71
C LYS A 114 -2.25 27.01 -0.67
#